data_0c4b06b28f8e1b017718cf236b03e013
#
_entry.id   0c4b06b28f8e1b017718cf236b03e013
#
_cell.length_a   1.000
_cell.length_b   1.000
_cell.length_c   1.000
_cell.angle_alpha   90.00
_cell.angle_beta   90.00
_cell.angle_gamma   90.00
#
_symmetry.space_group_name_H-M   'P 1'
#
loop_
_entity.id
_entity.type
_entity.pdbx_description
1 polymer ?
#
loop_
_entity_poly.entity_id
_entity_poly.type
_entity_poly.pdbx_seq_one_letter_code
_entity_poly.pdbx_strand_id
1 'polypeptide(L)'
;TWSTRKAAAPGEHIHPAGSEIEQGERILPAGHRIRPCDIGALLTYGIAEIDVPAVKVGLIPTGNELVPAGGHPGAGEVIESNTAVAAAWLCEAGASPTRYGIVADDPAVLRQAIAKAVRENDLVLVSAGSSTGTRDFTAGVIGELGEVLVHGIAMKPGKPAIVGRVEDRPVIGMPGYPIAALTTIRELALPLLAEWGFCAPPAEHLRARLCESVLADPE
;
A
#
# COMPACT_ATOMS: atom_id res chain seq x y z
N THR A 1 -43.84 36.64 24.52
CA THR A 1 -44.26 35.72 25.60
C THR A 1 -44.46 34.35 24.97
N TRP A 2 -43.73 33.35 25.41
CA TRP A 2 -43.93 31.97 24.98
C TRP A 2 -44.84 31.25 25.96
N SER A 3 -45.76 30.45 25.46
CA SER A 3 -46.63 29.60 26.28
C SER A 3 -46.46 28.14 25.82
N THR A 4 -46.43 27.22 26.75
CA THR A 4 -46.44 25.79 26.49
C THR A 4 -47.68 25.14 27.04
N ARG A 5 -48.22 24.12 26.37
CA ARG A 5 -49.37 23.35 26.85
C ARG A 5 -48.99 22.17 27.73
N LYS A 6 -47.70 21.84 27.79
CA LYS A 6 -47.18 20.74 28.61
C LYS A 6 -46.05 21.28 29.49
N ALA A 7 -46.15 21.03 30.80
CA ALA A 7 -45.05 21.31 31.72
C ALA A 7 -43.94 20.33 31.46
N ALA A 8 -42.71 20.84 31.34
CA ALA A 8 -41.51 20.02 31.29
C ALA A 8 -41.05 19.71 32.72
N ALA A 9 -40.60 18.48 32.94
CA ALA A 9 -39.94 18.15 34.19
C ALA A 9 -38.56 18.85 34.28
N PRO A 10 -38.05 19.16 35.48
CA PRO A 10 -36.70 19.70 35.63
C PRO A 10 -35.66 18.76 34.98
N GLY A 11 -34.91 19.30 34.02
CA GLY A 11 -33.92 18.52 33.27
C GLY A 11 -34.43 17.71 32.08
N GLU A 12 -35.74 17.75 31.78
CA GLU A 12 -36.31 17.09 30.61
C GLU A 12 -35.70 17.69 29.32
N HIS A 13 -35.16 16.85 28.45
CA HIS A 13 -34.44 17.22 27.22
C HIS A 13 -33.15 18.05 27.43
N ILE A 14 -32.59 18.03 28.62
CA ILE A 14 -31.28 18.64 28.90
C ILE A 14 -30.25 17.53 29.11
N HIS A 15 -29.21 17.56 28.30
CA HIS A 15 -28.05 16.69 28.48
C HIS A 15 -27.08 17.35 29.50
N PRO A 16 -26.89 16.77 30.68
CA PRO A 16 -25.88 17.26 31.62
C PRO A 16 -24.47 17.21 31.01
N ALA A 17 -23.58 18.12 31.42
CA ALA A 17 -22.21 18.06 31.03
C ALA A 17 -21.62 16.71 31.46
N GLY A 18 -20.88 16.01 30.56
CA GLY A 18 -20.31 14.71 30.83
C GLY A 18 -21.24 13.50 30.67
N SER A 19 -22.53 13.71 30.28
CA SER A 19 -23.48 12.60 30.12
C SER A 19 -23.17 11.65 28.96
N GLU A 20 -22.39 12.11 27.98
CA GLU A 20 -21.95 11.30 26.82
C GLU A 20 -20.48 10.97 26.89
N ILE A 21 -19.63 11.97 27.15
CA ILE A 21 -18.18 11.82 27.31
C ILE A 21 -17.72 12.76 28.42
N GLU A 22 -16.94 12.26 29.38
CA GLU A 22 -16.36 13.06 30.46
C GLU A 22 -15.05 13.73 30.02
N GLN A 23 -14.68 14.81 30.69
CA GLN A 23 -13.41 15.47 30.44
C GLN A 23 -12.21 14.52 30.72
N GLY A 24 -11.36 14.32 29.72
CA GLY A 24 -10.21 13.40 29.80
C GLY A 24 -10.52 11.96 29.38
N GLU A 25 -11.77 11.67 29.07
CA GLU A 25 -12.14 10.36 28.51
C GLU A 25 -11.62 10.22 27.07
N ARG A 26 -11.22 8.99 26.73
CA ARG A 26 -10.70 8.67 25.39
C ARG A 26 -11.84 8.51 24.39
N ILE A 27 -11.91 9.40 23.40
CA ILE A 27 -12.90 9.33 22.33
C ILE A 27 -12.65 8.17 21.38
N LEU A 28 -11.38 7.96 20.96
CA LEU A 28 -10.98 6.89 20.07
C LEU A 28 -9.71 6.20 20.60
N PRO A 29 -9.59 4.89 20.46
CA PRO A 29 -8.35 4.18 20.83
C PRO A 29 -7.23 4.47 19.82
N ALA A 30 -5.98 4.28 20.25
CA ALA A 30 -4.84 4.32 19.35
C ALA A 30 -4.96 3.25 18.26
N GLY A 31 -4.58 3.58 17.03
CA GLY A 31 -4.70 2.68 15.87
C GLY A 31 -6.13 2.54 15.32
N HIS A 32 -7.09 3.31 15.84
CA HIS A 32 -8.45 3.32 15.30
C HIS A 32 -8.48 3.93 13.89
N ARG A 33 -9.11 3.24 12.95
CA ARG A 33 -9.36 3.77 11.62
C ARG A 33 -10.46 4.81 11.69
N ILE A 34 -10.16 6.05 11.31
CA ILE A 34 -11.12 7.15 11.30
C ILE A 34 -12.23 6.89 10.27
N ARG A 35 -13.47 6.85 10.72
CA ARG A 35 -14.66 6.69 9.90
C ARG A 35 -15.40 8.04 9.82
N PRO A 36 -16.30 8.24 8.86
CA PRO A 36 -17.07 9.49 8.75
C PRO A 36 -17.81 9.88 10.03
N CYS A 37 -18.36 8.91 10.79
CA CYS A 37 -19.02 9.16 12.07
C CYS A 37 -18.04 9.63 13.16
N ASP A 38 -16.80 9.15 13.14
CA ASP A 38 -15.77 9.53 14.10
C ASP A 38 -15.37 11.00 13.93
N ILE A 39 -15.38 11.51 12.69
CA ILE A 39 -15.12 12.92 12.38
C ILE A 39 -16.17 13.80 13.06
N GLY A 40 -17.45 13.41 13.01
CA GLY A 40 -18.51 14.13 13.70
C GLY A 40 -18.30 14.18 15.20
N ALA A 41 -17.96 13.06 15.83
CA ALA A 41 -17.68 12.99 17.26
C ALA A 41 -16.48 13.88 17.63
N LEU A 42 -15.34 13.78 16.92
CA LEU A 42 -14.14 14.58 17.16
C LEU A 42 -14.45 16.09 17.08
N LEU A 43 -15.13 16.53 16.03
CA LEU A 43 -15.48 17.94 15.84
C LEU A 43 -16.43 18.46 16.91
N THR A 44 -17.39 17.64 17.37
CA THR A 44 -18.32 17.99 18.45
C THR A 44 -17.58 18.32 19.74
N TYR A 45 -16.46 17.65 20.01
CA TYR A 45 -15.63 17.88 21.18
C TYR A 45 -14.44 18.82 20.90
N GLY A 46 -14.44 19.55 19.78
CA GLY A 46 -13.45 20.59 19.47
C GLY A 46 -12.12 20.08 18.94
N ILE A 47 -12.03 18.78 18.57
CA ILE A 47 -10.82 18.20 17.98
C ILE A 47 -10.92 18.35 16.46
N ALA A 48 -10.26 19.37 15.92
CA ALA A 48 -10.28 19.69 14.48
C ALA A 48 -9.11 19.05 13.71
N GLU A 49 -8.02 18.71 14.40
CA GLU A 49 -6.82 18.15 13.80
C GLU A 49 -6.36 16.94 14.61
N ILE A 50 -5.91 15.92 13.91
CA ILE A 50 -5.32 14.71 14.49
C ILE A 50 -4.12 14.29 13.67
N ASP A 51 -3.09 13.77 14.33
CA ASP A 51 -1.95 13.16 13.65
C ASP A 51 -2.34 11.77 13.14
N VAL A 52 -2.24 11.59 11.82
CA VAL A 52 -2.46 10.30 11.18
C VAL A 52 -1.11 9.80 10.65
N PRO A 53 -0.63 8.63 11.11
CA PRO A 53 0.58 8.05 10.54
C PRO A 53 0.36 7.75 9.05
N ALA A 54 1.32 8.12 8.21
CA ALA A 54 1.33 7.80 6.80
C ALA A 54 2.51 6.85 6.52
N VAL A 55 2.24 5.64 6.02
CA VAL A 55 3.30 4.77 5.52
C VAL A 55 3.74 5.28 4.16
N LYS A 56 5.02 5.60 4.04
CA LYS A 56 5.65 6.02 2.80
C LYS A 56 6.11 4.79 2.03
N VAL A 57 5.73 4.70 0.76
CA VAL A 57 6.10 3.57 -0.12
C VAL A 57 6.84 4.08 -1.34
N GLY A 58 8.10 3.70 -1.48
CA GLY A 58 8.90 4.00 -2.66
C GLY A 58 8.63 3.01 -3.79
N LEU A 59 8.39 3.51 -5.00
CA LEU A 59 8.14 2.72 -6.20
C LEU A 59 9.24 2.97 -7.22
N ILE A 60 10.05 1.96 -7.50
CA ILE A 60 11.19 2.03 -8.40
C ILE A 60 10.91 1.17 -9.64
N PRO A 61 10.59 1.76 -10.80
CA PRO A 61 10.53 1.01 -12.05
C PRO A 61 11.95 0.79 -12.58
N THR A 62 12.27 -0.43 -13.00
CA THR A 62 13.56 -0.75 -13.66
C THR A 62 13.32 -1.43 -15.00
N GLY A 63 14.13 -1.10 -15.97
CA GLY A 63 14.10 -1.71 -17.30
C GLY A 63 14.55 -0.72 -18.37
N ASN A 64 15.49 -1.15 -19.22
CA ASN A 64 15.94 -0.36 -20.36
C ASN A 64 14.90 -0.28 -21.48
N GLU A 65 13.90 -1.19 -21.47
CA GLU A 65 12.77 -1.20 -22.39
C GLU A 65 11.64 -0.24 -21.97
N LEU A 66 11.71 0.32 -20.76
CA LEU A 66 10.61 1.12 -20.22
C LEU A 66 10.66 2.56 -20.73
N VAL A 67 9.49 3.04 -21.16
CA VAL A 67 9.27 4.46 -21.45
C VAL A 67 8.24 5.04 -20.48
N PRO A 68 8.34 6.33 -20.13
CA PRO A 68 7.39 6.98 -19.22
C PRO A 68 5.96 6.96 -19.76
N ALA A 69 4.98 6.98 -18.85
CA ALA A 69 3.57 7.14 -19.20
C ALA A 69 3.34 8.44 -20.00
N GLY A 70 2.59 8.33 -21.11
CA GLY A 70 2.40 9.40 -22.07
C GLY A 70 3.45 9.47 -23.20
N GLY A 71 4.51 8.67 -23.11
CA GLY A 71 5.46 8.47 -24.20
C GLY A 71 4.90 7.61 -25.34
N HIS A 72 5.62 7.57 -26.45
CA HIS A 72 5.31 6.71 -27.60
C HIS A 72 6.37 5.61 -27.69
N PRO A 73 6.03 4.37 -27.30
CA PRO A 73 7.00 3.28 -27.31
C PRO A 73 7.38 2.92 -28.76
N GLY A 74 8.69 2.75 -29.00
CA GLY A 74 9.24 2.18 -30.21
C GLY A 74 9.21 0.66 -30.21
N ALA A 75 9.85 0.04 -31.20
CA ALA A 75 9.96 -1.42 -31.26
C ALA A 75 10.79 -1.94 -30.05
N GLY A 76 10.21 -2.85 -29.27
CA GLY A 76 10.83 -3.41 -28.08
C GLY A 76 10.70 -2.57 -26.80
N GLU A 77 10.10 -1.39 -26.87
CA GLU A 77 9.82 -0.56 -25.71
C GLU A 77 8.40 -0.81 -25.17
N VAL A 78 8.23 -0.57 -23.85
CA VAL A 78 6.97 -0.77 -23.14
C VAL A 78 6.72 0.42 -22.23
N ILE A 79 5.45 0.87 -22.17
CA ILE A 79 5.06 1.95 -21.24
C ILE A 79 5.12 1.44 -19.80
N GLU A 80 5.79 2.18 -18.93
CA GLU A 80 5.81 1.93 -17.50
C GLU A 80 4.43 2.21 -16.90
N SER A 81 3.70 1.17 -16.55
CA SER A 81 2.37 1.23 -15.94
C SER A 81 2.29 0.57 -14.56
N ASN A 82 3.22 -0.33 -14.23
CA ASN A 82 3.18 -1.11 -13.00
C ASN A 82 3.23 -0.23 -11.76
N THR A 83 4.15 0.75 -11.72
CA THR A 83 4.24 1.64 -10.56
C THR A 83 3.08 2.63 -10.51
N ALA A 84 2.44 2.96 -11.63
CA ALA A 84 1.25 3.80 -11.63
C ALA A 84 0.06 3.08 -10.97
N VAL A 85 -0.17 1.82 -11.33
CA VAL A 85 -1.22 0.99 -10.71
C VAL A 85 -0.90 0.71 -9.26
N ALA A 86 0.37 0.39 -8.95
CA ALA A 86 0.83 0.21 -7.57
C ALA A 86 0.54 1.44 -6.71
N ALA A 87 0.85 2.64 -7.21
CA ALA A 87 0.59 3.89 -6.51
C ALA A 87 -0.91 4.08 -6.21
N ALA A 88 -1.78 3.81 -7.18
CA ALA A 88 -3.23 3.92 -6.98
C ALA A 88 -3.73 2.97 -5.88
N TRP A 89 -3.37 1.69 -5.91
CA TRP A 89 -3.77 0.72 -4.88
C TRP A 89 -3.22 1.05 -3.50
N LEU A 90 -1.97 1.51 -3.42
CA LEU A 90 -1.36 1.91 -2.16
C LEU A 90 -2.04 3.16 -1.57
N CYS A 91 -2.44 4.12 -2.42
CA CYS A 91 -3.26 5.25 -1.97
C CYS A 91 -4.62 4.80 -1.43
N GLU A 92 -5.31 3.87 -2.11
CA GLU A 92 -6.58 3.30 -1.62
C GLU A 92 -6.41 2.59 -0.26
N ALA A 93 -5.26 1.96 -0.06
CA ALA A 93 -4.90 1.35 1.22
C ALA A 93 -4.51 2.37 2.31
N GLY A 94 -4.41 3.65 1.99
CA GLY A 94 -4.06 4.73 2.93
C GLY A 94 -2.55 4.99 3.06
N ALA A 95 -1.72 4.41 2.19
CA ALA A 95 -0.30 4.70 2.13
C ALA A 95 0.01 5.94 1.27
N SER A 96 1.23 6.47 1.39
CA SER A 96 1.74 7.60 0.63
C SER A 96 2.84 7.13 -0.34
N PRO A 97 2.49 6.75 -1.58
CA PRO A 97 3.46 6.26 -2.55
C PRO A 97 4.26 7.41 -3.20
N THR A 98 5.55 7.19 -3.37
CA THR A 98 6.45 8.04 -4.15
C THR A 98 6.97 7.24 -5.34
N ARG A 99 6.65 7.68 -6.55
CA ARG A 99 7.17 7.09 -7.78
C ARG A 99 8.51 7.72 -8.13
N TYR A 100 9.55 6.88 -8.24
CA TYR A 100 10.86 7.29 -8.74
C TYR A 100 10.90 7.25 -10.27
N GLY A 101 11.91 7.88 -10.86
CA GLY A 101 12.16 7.76 -12.30
C GLY A 101 12.54 6.33 -12.70
N ILE A 102 12.40 6.01 -13.99
CA ILE A 102 12.83 4.72 -14.52
C ILE A 102 14.33 4.56 -14.31
N VAL A 103 14.72 3.46 -13.72
CA VAL A 103 16.10 3.10 -13.42
C VAL A 103 16.60 2.15 -14.50
N ALA A 104 17.77 2.42 -15.04
CA ALA A 104 18.41 1.54 -16.02
C ALA A 104 18.78 0.17 -15.40
N ASP A 105 18.86 -0.85 -16.24
CA ASP A 105 19.30 -2.19 -15.87
C ASP A 105 20.82 -2.23 -15.61
N ASP A 106 21.22 -1.46 -14.62
CA ASP A 106 22.62 -1.37 -14.14
C ASP A 106 22.63 -1.58 -12.63
N PRO A 107 23.37 -2.58 -12.12
CA PRO A 107 23.41 -2.88 -10.68
C PRO A 107 23.86 -1.71 -9.82
N ALA A 108 24.78 -0.88 -10.29
CA ALA A 108 25.27 0.27 -9.52
C ALA A 108 24.22 1.38 -9.42
N VAL A 109 23.49 1.63 -10.51
CA VAL A 109 22.39 2.61 -10.55
C VAL A 109 21.22 2.12 -9.69
N LEU A 110 20.86 0.84 -9.81
CA LEU A 110 19.80 0.22 -9.02
C LEU A 110 20.12 0.24 -7.51
N ARG A 111 21.38 -0.03 -7.14
CA ARG A 111 21.85 0.05 -5.76
C ARG A 111 21.65 1.46 -5.19
N GLN A 112 22.03 2.48 -5.92
CA GLN A 112 21.85 3.87 -5.48
C GLN A 112 20.37 4.22 -5.35
N ALA A 113 19.53 3.78 -6.28
CA ALA A 113 18.09 4.01 -6.25
C ALA A 113 17.43 3.34 -5.04
N ILE A 114 17.73 2.06 -4.77
CA ILE A 114 17.20 1.32 -3.62
C ILE A 114 17.70 1.96 -2.32
N ALA A 115 19.00 2.24 -2.18
CA ALA A 115 19.54 2.85 -0.97
C ALA A 115 18.94 4.23 -0.69
N LYS A 116 18.66 5.03 -1.72
CA LYS A 116 17.95 6.29 -1.58
C LYS A 116 16.50 6.07 -1.12
N ALA A 117 15.77 5.20 -1.83
CA ALA A 117 14.36 4.96 -1.55
C ALA A 117 14.11 4.40 -0.14
N VAL A 118 14.99 3.52 0.36
CA VAL A 118 14.91 2.94 1.70
C VAL A 118 15.03 4.00 2.80
N ARG A 119 15.86 5.02 2.60
CA ARG A 119 16.00 6.13 3.57
C ARG A 119 14.80 7.08 3.59
N GLU A 120 14.08 7.17 2.49
CA GLU A 120 12.96 8.09 2.31
C GLU A 120 11.60 7.45 2.59
N ASN A 121 11.52 6.10 2.61
CA ASN A 121 10.28 5.34 2.70
C ASN A 121 10.34 4.23 3.74
N ASP A 122 9.16 3.75 4.14
CA ASP A 122 8.98 2.64 5.08
C ASP A 122 8.93 1.28 4.38
N LEU A 123 8.54 1.25 3.11
CA LEU A 123 8.50 0.10 2.22
C LEU A 123 9.01 0.53 0.84
N VAL A 124 9.75 -0.34 0.16
CA VAL A 124 10.18 -0.10 -1.22
C VAL A 124 9.69 -1.25 -2.12
N LEU A 125 9.03 -0.91 -3.22
CA LEU A 125 8.67 -1.84 -4.28
C LEU A 125 9.54 -1.55 -5.50
N VAL A 126 10.25 -2.58 -5.98
CA VAL A 126 11.07 -2.51 -7.19
C VAL A 126 10.37 -3.30 -8.28
N SER A 127 9.94 -2.62 -9.34
CA SER A 127 9.36 -3.30 -10.50
C SER A 127 10.47 -3.62 -11.48
N ALA A 128 10.89 -4.89 -11.54
CA ALA A 128 11.89 -5.37 -12.48
C ALA A 128 11.27 -5.57 -13.87
N GLY A 129 12.03 -5.24 -14.93
CA GLY A 129 11.63 -5.50 -16.31
C GLY A 129 11.40 -6.99 -16.61
N SER A 130 10.77 -7.29 -17.74
CA SER A 130 10.47 -8.66 -18.14
C SER A 130 11.75 -9.39 -18.55
N SER A 131 11.94 -10.54 -17.95
CA SER A 131 12.77 -11.66 -18.36
C SER A 131 14.28 -11.67 -18.11
N THR A 132 14.73 -12.81 -17.73
CA THR A 132 15.99 -13.54 -17.83
C THR A 132 17.28 -12.95 -17.23
N GLY A 133 17.37 -11.65 -16.90
CA GLY A 133 18.60 -11.06 -16.34
C GLY A 133 18.37 -10.17 -15.13
N THR A 134 17.35 -9.33 -15.18
CA THR A 134 17.08 -8.30 -14.16
C THR A 134 16.65 -8.83 -12.80
N ARG A 135 16.06 -10.01 -12.72
CA ARG A 135 15.68 -10.65 -11.44
C ARG A 135 16.90 -10.98 -10.59
N ASP A 136 17.95 -11.46 -11.22
CA ASP A 136 19.20 -11.79 -10.52
C ASP A 136 19.89 -10.52 -10.03
N PHE A 137 19.85 -9.43 -10.81
CA PHE A 137 20.42 -8.15 -10.39
C PHE A 137 19.68 -7.56 -9.20
N THR A 138 18.34 -7.58 -9.19
CA THR A 138 17.55 -7.03 -8.07
C THR A 138 17.81 -7.82 -6.80
N ALA A 139 17.78 -9.15 -6.84
CA ALA A 139 18.10 -9.99 -5.69
C ALA A 139 19.55 -9.80 -5.23
N GLY A 140 20.49 -9.74 -6.17
CA GLY A 140 21.90 -9.49 -5.89
C GLY A 140 22.11 -8.14 -5.18
N VAL A 141 21.52 -7.06 -5.72
CA VAL A 141 21.62 -5.71 -5.13
C VAL A 141 20.97 -5.63 -3.75
N ILE A 142 19.81 -6.27 -3.55
CA ILE A 142 19.17 -6.33 -2.23
C ILE A 142 20.08 -7.09 -1.25
N GLY A 143 20.69 -8.21 -1.69
CA GLY A 143 21.62 -9.00 -0.87
C GLY A 143 22.91 -8.25 -0.50
N GLU A 144 23.40 -7.36 -1.37
CA GLU A 144 24.56 -6.51 -1.08
C GLU A 144 24.23 -5.36 -0.10
N LEU A 145 23.00 -4.83 -0.15
CA LEU A 145 22.55 -3.73 0.71
C LEU A 145 21.99 -4.21 2.06
N GLY A 146 21.60 -5.48 2.14
CA GLY A 146 20.95 -6.04 3.29
C GLY A 146 20.78 -7.55 3.19
N GLU A 147 19.57 -8.05 3.23
CA GLU A 147 19.25 -9.48 3.25
C GLU A 147 18.12 -9.81 2.28
N VAL A 148 18.27 -10.88 1.51
CA VAL A 148 17.18 -11.49 0.73
C VAL A 148 16.53 -12.57 1.59
N LEU A 149 15.28 -12.36 1.99
CA LEU A 149 14.51 -13.30 2.82
C LEU A 149 13.88 -14.39 1.98
N VAL A 150 13.32 -14.02 0.82
CA VAL A 150 12.68 -14.94 -0.11
C VAL A 150 13.02 -14.54 -1.55
N HIS A 151 13.41 -15.51 -2.36
CA HIS A 151 13.59 -15.34 -3.79
C HIS A 151 12.78 -16.42 -4.53
N GLY A 152 11.66 -16.03 -5.07
CA GLY A 152 10.66 -16.91 -5.64
C GLY A 152 9.62 -17.40 -4.62
N ILE A 153 8.35 -17.30 -4.99
CA ILE A 153 7.20 -17.65 -4.15
C ILE A 153 6.33 -18.63 -4.94
N ALA A 154 5.73 -19.61 -4.24
CA ALA A 154 4.77 -20.55 -4.84
C ALA A 154 3.44 -19.84 -5.16
N MET A 155 3.50 -18.91 -6.11
CA MET A 155 2.40 -18.05 -6.53
C MET A 155 2.40 -17.92 -8.06
N LYS A 156 1.26 -18.09 -8.69
CA LYS A 156 1.14 -17.97 -10.15
C LYS A 156 -0.15 -17.19 -10.51
N PRO A 157 0.00 -16.03 -11.19
CA PRO A 157 1.23 -15.34 -11.56
C PRO A 157 1.95 -14.72 -10.36
N GLY A 158 3.29 -14.48 -10.48
CA GLY A 158 4.07 -13.82 -9.43
C GLY A 158 5.22 -14.64 -8.84
N LYS A 159 5.43 -15.89 -9.30
CA LYS A 159 6.51 -16.80 -8.83
C LYS A 159 7.87 -16.11 -8.63
N PRO A 160 8.32 -15.18 -9.51
CA PRO A 160 9.65 -14.56 -9.36
C PRO A 160 9.73 -13.43 -8.32
N ALA A 161 8.70 -13.18 -7.54
CA ALA A 161 8.73 -12.14 -6.52
C ALA A 161 9.90 -12.34 -5.54
N ILE A 162 10.46 -11.22 -5.09
CA ILE A 162 11.57 -11.17 -4.13
C ILE A 162 11.08 -10.44 -2.89
N VAL A 163 11.42 -10.93 -1.72
CA VAL A 163 11.24 -10.22 -0.45
C VAL A 163 12.59 -10.10 0.22
N GLY A 164 12.97 -8.89 0.55
CA GLY A 164 14.22 -8.58 1.24
C GLY A 164 14.06 -7.51 2.28
N ARG A 165 15.15 -7.23 2.98
CA ARG A 165 15.26 -6.21 4.01
C ARG A 165 16.55 -5.43 3.84
N VAL A 166 16.46 -4.11 3.81
CA VAL A 166 17.60 -3.18 3.71
C VAL A 166 17.42 -2.10 4.78
N GLU A 167 18.42 -1.87 5.63
CA GLU A 167 18.34 -0.91 6.75
C GLU A 167 17.04 -1.07 7.59
N ASP A 168 16.65 -2.32 7.90
CA ASP A 168 15.40 -2.69 8.58
C ASP A 168 14.09 -2.30 7.85
N ARG A 169 14.17 -1.89 6.60
CA ARG A 169 13.01 -1.61 5.76
C ARG A 169 12.75 -2.76 4.78
N PRO A 170 11.50 -3.21 4.63
CA PRO A 170 11.18 -4.22 3.64
C PRO A 170 11.34 -3.69 2.22
N VAL A 171 11.90 -4.54 1.36
CA VAL A 171 12.04 -4.30 -0.07
C VAL A 171 11.41 -5.47 -0.82
N ILE A 172 10.44 -5.20 -1.68
CA ILE A 172 9.74 -6.22 -2.46
C ILE A 172 10.08 -6.03 -3.94
N GLY A 173 10.67 -7.04 -4.55
CA GLY A 173 10.85 -7.11 -6.00
C GLY A 173 9.59 -7.66 -6.67
N MET A 174 8.97 -6.86 -7.51
CA MET A 174 7.80 -7.22 -8.30
C MET A 174 8.25 -7.68 -9.70
N PRO A 175 7.68 -8.77 -10.24
CA PRO A 175 7.92 -9.14 -11.63
C PRO A 175 7.47 -8.03 -12.59
N GLY A 176 8.18 -7.86 -13.71
CA GLY A 176 7.85 -6.83 -14.71
C GLY A 176 6.52 -7.07 -15.44
N TYR A 177 6.05 -8.31 -15.51
CA TYR A 177 4.79 -8.64 -16.14
C TYR A 177 3.60 -8.07 -15.34
N PRO A 178 2.70 -7.24 -15.93
CA PRO A 178 1.73 -6.46 -15.18
C PRO A 178 0.88 -7.27 -14.20
N ILE A 179 0.29 -8.39 -14.66
CA ILE A 179 -0.58 -9.20 -13.79
C ILE A 179 0.20 -9.85 -12.64
N ALA A 180 1.46 -10.18 -12.86
CA ALA A 180 2.33 -10.72 -11.81
C ALA A 180 2.74 -9.64 -10.80
N ALA A 181 2.98 -8.42 -11.26
CA ALA A 181 3.21 -7.27 -10.38
C ALA A 181 1.97 -6.99 -9.51
N LEU A 182 0.78 -6.97 -10.11
CA LEU A 182 -0.49 -6.78 -9.38
C LEU A 182 -0.70 -7.86 -8.32
N THR A 183 -0.45 -9.13 -8.67
CA THR A 183 -0.56 -10.23 -7.71
C THR A 183 0.44 -10.06 -6.57
N THR A 184 1.67 -9.64 -6.86
CA THR A 184 2.69 -9.38 -5.83
C THR A 184 2.26 -8.26 -4.88
N ILE A 185 1.68 -7.18 -5.39
CA ILE A 185 1.16 -6.10 -4.56
C ILE A 185 0.04 -6.63 -3.65
N ARG A 186 -0.92 -7.35 -4.22
CA ARG A 186 -2.08 -7.88 -3.50
C ARG A 186 -1.69 -8.88 -2.41
N GLU A 187 -0.76 -9.79 -2.70
CA GLU A 187 -0.43 -10.90 -1.81
C GLU A 187 0.71 -10.56 -0.82
N LEU A 188 1.52 -9.52 -1.08
CA LEU A 188 2.66 -9.17 -0.24
C LEU A 188 2.57 -7.75 0.32
N ALA A 189 2.40 -6.73 -0.52
CA ALA A 189 2.47 -5.34 -0.07
C ALA A 189 1.22 -4.92 0.72
N LEU A 190 0.02 -5.23 0.23
CA LEU A 190 -1.22 -4.87 0.93
C LEU A 190 -1.39 -5.59 2.27
N PRO A 191 -1.11 -6.91 2.40
CA PRO A 191 -1.13 -7.57 3.70
C PRO A 191 -0.13 -6.98 4.70
N LEU A 192 1.09 -6.62 4.24
CA LEU A 192 2.07 -5.96 5.08
C LEU A 192 1.57 -4.61 5.59
N LEU A 193 0.93 -3.81 4.73
CA LEU A 193 0.28 -2.56 5.15
C LEU A 193 -0.86 -2.81 6.16
N ALA A 194 -1.63 -3.89 5.99
CA ALA A 194 -2.68 -4.26 6.93
C ALA A 194 -2.13 -4.62 8.31
N GLU A 195 -1.00 -5.34 8.39
CA GLU A 195 -0.29 -5.62 9.64
C GLU A 195 0.21 -4.33 10.33
N TRP A 196 0.53 -3.30 9.57
CA TRP A 196 0.90 -1.99 10.10
C TRP A 196 -0.31 -1.11 10.45
N GLY A 197 -1.54 -1.65 10.37
CA GLY A 197 -2.78 -0.94 10.73
C GLY A 197 -3.39 -0.11 9.59
N PHE A 198 -2.87 -0.24 8.36
CA PHE A 198 -3.45 0.40 7.17
C PHE A 198 -4.49 -0.52 6.55
N CYS A 199 -5.49 0.08 5.94
CA CYS A 199 -6.59 -0.70 5.40
C CYS A 199 -6.29 -1.18 3.99
N ALA A 200 -5.88 -2.43 3.86
CA ALA A 200 -6.08 -3.12 2.59
C ALA A 200 -7.60 -3.26 2.34
N PRO A 201 -8.07 -3.04 1.10
CA PRO A 201 -9.45 -3.36 0.77
C PRO A 201 -9.71 -4.83 1.14
N PRO A 202 -10.86 -5.13 1.77
CA PRO A 202 -11.17 -6.50 2.17
C PRO A 202 -11.18 -7.39 0.93
N ALA A 203 -10.49 -8.51 1.00
CA ALA A 203 -10.59 -9.52 -0.05
C ALA A 203 -12.02 -10.09 -0.03
N GLU A 204 -12.80 -9.77 -1.04
CA GLU A 204 -14.12 -10.36 -1.20
C GLU A 204 -13.98 -11.83 -1.64
N HIS A 205 -14.33 -12.75 -0.75
CA HIS A 205 -14.39 -14.17 -1.07
C HIS A 205 -15.80 -14.55 -1.48
N LEU A 206 -16.00 -14.73 -2.77
CA LEU A 206 -17.26 -15.24 -3.31
C LEU A 206 -17.13 -16.73 -3.60
N ARG A 207 -18.13 -17.51 -3.12
CA ARG A 207 -18.30 -18.89 -3.57
C ARG A 207 -19.17 -18.89 -4.82
N ALA A 208 -18.60 -19.33 -5.93
CA ALA A 208 -19.30 -19.42 -7.20
C ALA A 208 -19.08 -20.78 -7.86
N ARG A 209 -20.01 -21.20 -8.71
CA ARG A 209 -19.86 -22.37 -9.56
C ARG A 209 -19.17 -21.94 -10.84
N LEU A 210 -18.08 -22.59 -11.21
CA LEU A 210 -17.43 -22.37 -12.49
C LEU A 210 -18.36 -22.84 -13.62
N CYS A 211 -18.58 -21.99 -14.60
CA CYS A 211 -19.37 -22.31 -15.80
C CYS A 211 -18.54 -23.08 -16.84
N GLU A 212 -17.21 -22.93 -16.78
CA GLU A 212 -16.26 -23.57 -17.70
C GLU A 212 -15.11 -24.22 -16.91
N SER A 213 -14.49 -25.22 -17.52
CA SER A 213 -13.31 -25.86 -16.95
C SER A 213 -12.12 -24.90 -17.02
N VAL A 214 -11.49 -24.63 -15.88
CA VAL A 214 -10.22 -23.93 -15.81
C VAL A 214 -9.11 -24.98 -15.70
N LEU A 215 -8.21 -24.98 -16.70
CA LEU A 215 -6.99 -25.79 -16.62
C LEU A 215 -6.08 -25.16 -15.59
N ALA A 216 -5.93 -25.81 -14.43
CA ALA A 216 -4.87 -25.49 -13.50
C ALA A 216 -3.56 -26.06 -14.06
N ASP A 217 -2.55 -25.22 -14.21
CA ASP A 217 -1.20 -25.65 -14.56
C ASP A 217 -0.65 -26.47 -13.38
N PRO A 218 -0.18 -27.70 -13.57
CA PRO A 218 0.18 -28.61 -12.48
C PRO A 218 1.55 -28.29 -11.81
N GLU A 219 2.16 -27.12 -11.98
CA GLU A 219 3.42 -26.76 -11.33
C GLU A 219 3.24 -25.84 -10.11
#